data_c51a9b8ef4fd08c418ee5039b2d9298d
#
_entry.id   c51a9b8ef4fd08c418ee5039b2d9298d
#
_cell.length_a   1.000
_cell.length_b   1.000
_cell.length_c   1.000
_cell.angle_alpha   90.00
_cell.angle_beta   90.00
_cell.angle_gamma   90.00
#
_symmetry.space_group_name_H-M   'P 1'
#
loop_
_entity.id
_entity.type
_entity.pdbx_description
1 polymer ?
#
loop_
_entity_poly.entity_id
_entity_poly.type
_entity_poly.pdbx_seq_one_letter_code
_entity_poly.pdbx_strand_id
1 'polypeptide(L)'
;MDKQKKEKENIILTKYIPLLKKYYIIHELKKEHLLKDIDHQECFIIKDGSVLVRDKNGKTTTLEKGTPIGFAEALVSRPYDLTYILKEDTTVFAFKSRDIRKAIGSSSSLTRGIVKYTLDRIFQNNKSKTYHLIDNGFLSKQQDRFPIKDYQDGDTIFMRNQKPKFFFYVESGKVDLVSKEEKTIATFNDGDSFGEMALFTNTVRSVTAKAVGKTSLQLVSAEFIKDFFDNEDPLIKFSLVSIIERLKAMNNLRDLIK
;
A
#
# COMPACT_ATOMS: atom_id res chain seq x y z
N MET A 1 15.23 -24.15 -22.28
CA MET A 1 15.31 -22.98 -21.42
C MET A 1 13.89 -22.49 -21.19
N ASP A 2 13.40 -22.76 -20.01
CA ASP A 2 11.98 -22.78 -19.65
C ASP A 2 11.33 -21.41 -19.52
N LYS A 3 10.31 -21.18 -20.36
CA LYS A 3 9.31 -20.14 -20.17
C LYS A 3 8.21 -20.67 -19.24
N GLN A 4 8.47 -20.73 -17.95
CA GLN A 4 7.42 -20.85 -16.93
C GLN A 4 7.53 -19.67 -15.95
N LYS A 5 7.36 -18.44 -16.43
CA LYS A 5 6.80 -17.38 -15.62
C LYS A 5 5.31 -17.70 -15.45
N LYS A 6 4.93 -18.47 -14.41
CA LYS A 6 3.56 -18.52 -13.95
C LYS A 6 3.13 -17.07 -13.74
N GLU A 7 2.21 -16.59 -14.57
CA GLU A 7 1.49 -15.34 -14.31
C GLU A 7 0.90 -15.45 -12.91
N LYS A 8 1.45 -14.68 -11.97
CA LYS A 8 0.79 -14.51 -10.68
C LYS A 8 -0.54 -13.86 -10.99
N GLU A 9 -1.63 -14.60 -10.78
CA GLU A 9 -2.98 -14.05 -10.91
C GLU A 9 -3.06 -12.72 -10.16
N ASN A 10 -3.39 -11.67 -10.88
CA ASN A 10 -3.49 -10.34 -10.28
C ASN A 10 -4.74 -10.30 -9.40
N ILE A 11 -4.56 -10.28 -8.08
CA ILE A 11 -5.62 -10.31 -7.09
C ILE A 11 -6.68 -9.21 -7.29
N ILE A 12 -6.28 -8.07 -7.83
CA ILE A 12 -7.21 -6.96 -8.12
C ILE A 12 -8.19 -7.39 -9.20
N LEU A 13 -7.69 -7.93 -10.30
CA LEU A 13 -8.52 -8.32 -11.43
C LEU A 13 -9.38 -9.55 -11.14
N THR A 14 -8.84 -10.55 -10.44
CA THR A 14 -9.51 -11.83 -10.21
C THR A 14 -10.47 -11.79 -9.04
N LYS A 15 -10.11 -11.12 -7.95
CA LYS A 15 -10.90 -11.08 -6.71
C LYS A 15 -11.83 -9.88 -6.62
N TYR A 16 -11.36 -8.68 -6.95
CA TYR A 16 -12.11 -7.45 -6.66
C TYR A 16 -12.94 -6.96 -7.83
N ILE A 17 -12.40 -6.87 -9.03
CA ILE A 17 -13.12 -6.32 -10.19
C ILE A 17 -14.48 -6.99 -10.43
N PRO A 18 -14.64 -8.32 -10.31
CA PRO A 18 -15.96 -8.97 -10.48
C PRO A 18 -17.02 -8.48 -9.48
N LEU A 19 -16.61 -8.09 -8.27
CA LEU A 19 -17.50 -7.60 -7.20
C LEU A 19 -17.89 -6.14 -7.36
N LEU A 20 -17.19 -5.38 -8.21
CA LEU A 20 -17.28 -3.93 -8.30
C LEU A 20 -17.97 -3.42 -9.57
N LYS A 21 -18.67 -4.28 -10.30
CA LYS A 21 -19.31 -3.94 -11.60
C LYS A 21 -20.16 -2.67 -11.59
N LYS A 22 -20.78 -2.33 -10.46
CA LYS A 22 -21.62 -1.12 -10.31
C LYS A 22 -20.83 0.18 -10.08
N TYR A 23 -19.51 0.09 -9.85
CA TYR A 23 -18.67 1.23 -9.46
C TYR A 23 -17.72 1.70 -10.55
N TYR A 24 -17.57 0.95 -11.65
CA TYR A 24 -16.68 1.32 -12.74
C TYR A 24 -17.37 1.31 -14.09
N ILE A 25 -16.79 2.04 -15.02
CA ILE A 25 -17.04 1.94 -16.44
C ILE A 25 -15.74 1.55 -17.15
N ILE A 26 -15.86 0.96 -18.35
CA ILE A 26 -14.69 0.59 -19.15
C ILE A 26 -14.43 1.72 -20.13
N HIS A 27 -13.21 2.25 -20.10
CA HIS A 27 -12.75 3.29 -21.04
C HIS A 27 -11.59 2.76 -21.88
N GLU A 28 -11.57 3.20 -23.13
CA GLU A 28 -10.40 3.10 -24.02
C GLU A 28 -9.67 4.45 -23.99
N LEU A 29 -8.44 4.44 -23.51
CA LEU A 29 -7.55 5.58 -23.49
C LEU A 29 -6.62 5.49 -24.70
N LYS A 30 -6.61 6.51 -25.54
CA LYS A 30 -5.77 6.54 -26.74
C LYS A 30 -4.33 6.90 -26.42
N LYS A 31 -3.40 6.35 -27.18
CA LYS A 31 -1.94 6.48 -27.03
C LYS A 31 -1.44 7.91 -26.78
N GLU A 32 -2.10 8.92 -27.29
CA GLU A 32 -1.66 10.31 -27.17
C GLU A 32 -2.22 11.06 -25.95
N HIS A 33 -3.10 10.42 -25.17
CA HIS A 33 -3.66 11.04 -23.97
C HIS A 33 -2.65 10.95 -22.81
N LEU A 34 -2.27 12.13 -22.28
CA LEU A 34 -1.53 12.22 -21.03
C LEU A 34 -2.52 12.17 -19.87
N LEU A 35 -2.39 11.18 -18.99
CA LEU A 35 -3.28 11.05 -17.83
C LEU A 35 -3.15 12.19 -16.80
N LYS A 36 -2.15 13.08 -16.92
CA LYS A 36 -2.04 14.27 -16.07
C LYS A 36 -3.19 15.28 -16.29
N ASP A 37 -3.84 15.24 -17.48
CA ASP A 37 -4.95 16.10 -17.84
C ASP A 37 -6.29 15.48 -17.41
N ILE A 38 -6.29 14.23 -16.92
CA ILE A 38 -7.46 13.63 -16.31
C ILE A 38 -7.56 14.18 -14.90
N ASP A 39 -8.61 14.94 -14.67
CA ASP A 39 -8.96 15.48 -13.37
C ASP A 39 -8.96 14.37 -12.32
N HIS A 40 -8.38 14.64 -11.14
CA HIS A 40 -8.35 13.75 -9.96
C HIS A 40 -9.73 13.24 -9.51
N GLN A 41 -10.75 13.45 -10.34
CA GLN A 41 -12.11 12.94 -10.16
C GLN A 41 -12.27 11.46 -10.52
N GLU A 42 -11.28 10.87 -11.22
CA GLU A 42 -11.27 9.47 -11.57
C GLU A 42 -9.94 8.80 -11.17
N CYS A 43 -10.02 7.50 -10.95
CA CYS A 43 -8.87 6.62 -10.78
C CYS A 43 -9.10 5.33 -11.57
N PHE A 44 -8.03 4.63 -11.94
CA PHE A 44 -8.08 3.60 -12.95
C PHE A 44 -7.38 2.31 -12.51
N ILE A 45 -7.84 1.18 -13.07
CA ILE A 45 -7.11 -0.09 -13.11
C ILE A 45 -6.87 -0.44 -14.57
N ILE A 46 -5.64 -0.76 -14.92
CA ILE A 46 -5.31 -1.22 -16.27
C ILE A 46 -5.99 -2.57 -16.52
N LYS A 47 -6.92 -2.62 -17.47
CA LYS A 47 -7.59 -3.84 -17.89
C LYS A 47 -6.78 -4.56 -18.96
N ASP A 48 -6.25 -3.81 -19.92
CA ASP A 48 -5.42 -4.31 -21.02
C ASP A 48 -4.51 -3.21 -21.52
N GLY A 49 -3.31 -3.58 -22.03
CA GLY A 49 -2.27 -2.63 -22.40
C GLY A 49 -1.30 -2.33 -21.25
N SER A 50 -0.51 -1.27 -21.44
CA SER A 50 0.52 -0.84 -20.49
C SER A 50 0.67 0.68 -20.45
N VAL A 51 1.09 1.20 -19.28
CA VAL A 51 1.28 2.64 -19.05
C VAL A 51 2.69 2.89 -18.52
N LEU A 52 3.46 3.74 -19.21
CA LEU A 52 4.73 4.22 -18.70
C LEU A 52 4.48 5.31 -17.66
N VAL A 53 5.01 5.15 -16.46
CA VAL A 53 5.00 6.18 -15.45
C VAL A 53 6.38 6.82 -15.33
N ARG A 54 6.42 8.14 -15.19
CA ARG A 54 7.63 8.94 -14.97
C ARG A 54 7.50 9.73 -13.68
N ASP A 55 8.51 9.65 -12.83
CA ASP A 55 8.60 10.49 -11.64
C ASP A 55 9.20 11.88 -11.95
N LYS A 56 9.21 12.77 -10.95
CA LYS A 56 9.77 14.12 -11.05
C LYS A 56 11.29 14.16 -11.33
N ASN A 57 11.99 13.06 -11.12
CA ASN A 57 13.43 12.93 -11.39
C ASN A 57 13.70 12.35 -12.79
N GLY A 58 12.63 12.14 -13.59
CA GLY A 58 12.72 11.59 -14.93
C GLY A 58 12.83 10.06 -14.99
N LYS A 59 12.81 9.38 -13.84
CA LYS A 59 12.86 7.92 -13.77
C LYS A 59 11.55 7.33 -14.24
N THR A 60 11.63 6.25 -15.01
CA THR A 60 10.46 5.62 -15.62
C THR A 60 10.32 4.16 -15.20
N THR A 61 9.08 3.71 -15.11
CA THR A 61 8.72 2.28 -15.00
C THR A 61 7.44 2.03 -15.79
N THR A 62 7.24 0.78 -16.21
CA THR A 62 6.01 0.37 -16.90
C THR A 62 5.04 -0.25 -15.90
N LEU A 63 3.80 0.21 -15.95
CA LEU A 63 2.68 -0.36 -15.21
C LEU A 63 1.93 -1.32 -16.12
N GLU A 64 1.73 -2.52 -15.65
CA GLU A 64 1.12 -3.62 -16.36
C GLU A 64 -0.35 -3.81 -15.96
N LYS A 65 -1.05 -4.67 -16.68
CA LYS A 65 -2.41 -5.12 -16.40
C LYS A 65 -2.65 -5.37 -14.91
N GLY A 66 -3.76 -4.84 -14.38
CA GLY A 66 -4.16 -4.94 -12.98
C GLY A 66 -3.51 -3.90 -12.05
N THR A 67 -2.65 -3.03 -12.57
CA THR A 67 -2.03 -1.98 -11.76
C THR A 67 -2.99 -0.82 -11.53
N PRO A 68 -3.14 -0.34 -10.26
CA PRO A 68 -3.94 0.82 -9.93
C PRO A 68 -3.22 2.14 -10.28
N ILE A 69 -3.97 3.10 -10.80
CA ILE A 69 -3.53 4.46 -11.13
C ILE A 69 -4.45 5.47 -10.45
N GLY A 70 -3.89 6.44 -9.75
CA GLY A 70 -4.61 7.60 -9.21
C GLY A 70 -5.44 7.39 -7.95
N PHE A 71 -5.46 6.19 -7.34
CA PHE A 71 -6.25 5.92 -6.13
C PHE A 71 -5.82 6.74 -4.92
N ALA A 72 -4.52 6.94 -4.73
CA ALA A 72 -4.00 7.74 -3.63
C ALA A 72 -4.38 9.22 -3.83
N GLU A 73 -4.19 9.73 -5.02
CA GLU A 73 -4.52 11.10 -5.42
C GLU A 73 -6.03 11.36 -5.34
N ALA A 74 -6.85 10.38 -5.77
CA ALA A 74 -8.30 10.42 -5.68
C ALA A 74 -8.80 10.59 -4.24
N LEU A 75 -8.17 9.90 -3.28
CA LEU A 75 -8.54 9.96 -1.86
C LEU A 75 -8.26 11.30 -1.21
N VAL A 76 -7.19 11.99 -1.61
CA VAL A 76 -6.80 13.30 -1.05
C VAL A 76 -7.17 14.49 -1.94
N SER A 77 -7.87 14.25 -3.04
CA SER A 77 -8.31 15.28 -3.99
C SER A 77 -7.17 16.18 -4.48
N ARG A 78 -6.04 15.57 -4.85
CA ARG A 78 -4.87 16.32 -5.35
C ARG A 78 -4.45 15.80 -6.73
N PRO A 79 -3.78 16.65 -7.55
CA PRO A 79 -3.25 16.25 -8.85
C PRO A 79 -2.27 15.09 -8.74
N TYR A 80 -2.07 14.38 -9.84
CA TYR A 80 -1.07 13.32 -9.92
C TYR A 80 0.35 13.86 -9.77
N ASP A 81 1.11 13.27 -8.84
CA ASP A 81 2.54 13.59 -8.64
C ASP A 81 3.43 12.93 -9.71
N LEU A 82 2.88 12.00 -10.46
CA LEU A 82 3.56 11.25 -11.52
C LEU A 82 2.97 11.59 -12.87
N THR A 83 3.80 11.52 -13.90
CA THR A 83 3.35 11.63 -15.29
C THR A 83 3.10 10.24 -15.84
N TYR A 84 1.89 9.98 -16.31
CA TYR A 84 1.50 8.72 -16.93
C TYR A 84 1.44 8.90 -18.44
N ILE A 85 2.16 8.06 -19.16
CA ILE A 85 2.33 8.14 -20.63
C ILE A 85 1.81 6.85 -21.24
N LEU A 86 0.81 6.95 -22.08
CA LEU A 86 0.27 5.83 -22.84
C LEU A 86 1.15 5.57 -24.06
N LYS A 87 1.79 4.41 -24.13
CA LYS A 87 2.58 3.99 -25.29
C LYS A 87 1.78 3.29 -26.37
N GLU A 88 0.59 2.85 -26.01
CA GLU A 88 -0.38 2.13 -26.84
C GLU A 88 -1.78 2.46 -26.38
N ASP A 89 -2.78 2.13 -27.19
CA ASP A 89 -4.17 2.21 -26.78
C ASP A 89 -4.38 1.27 -25.59
N THR A 90 -4.91 1.79 -24.51
CA THR A 90 -4.99 1.09 -23.23
C THR A 90 -6.45 1.07 -22.74
N THR A 91 -6.95 -0.11 -22.41
CA THR A 91 -8.26 -0.25 -21.79
C THR A 91 -8.15 -0.21 -20.28
N VAL A 92 -9.03 0.54 -19.62
CA VAL A 92 -9.05 0.70 -18.16
C VAL A 92 -10.44 0.48 -17.57
N PHE A 93 -10.49 0.07 -16.31
CA PHE A 93 -11.66 0.23 -15.45
C PHE A 93 -11.54 1.59 -14.76
N ALA A 94 -12.46 2.49 -15.03
CA ALA A 94 -12.49 3.86 -14.48
C ALA A 94 -13.48 3.95 -13.31
N PHE A 95 -13.02 4.43 -12.16
CA PHE A 95 -13.78 4.60 -10.93
C PHE A 95 -13.90 6.08 -10.60
N LYS A 96 -15.09 6.52 -10.15
CA LYS A 96 -15.28 7.88 -9.68
C LYS A 96 -14.65 8.09 -8.30
N SER A 97 -13.75 9.04 -8.18
CA SER A 97 -13.04 9.35 -6.92
C SER A 97 -13.98 9.66 -5.76
N ARG A 98 -15.13 10.31 -6.05
CA ARG A 98 -16.15 10.60 -5.02
C ARG A 98 -16.70 9.33 -4.36
N ASP A 99 -16.87 8.25 -5.13
CA ASP A 99 -17.43 6.99 -4.62
C ASP A 99 -16.39 6.28 -3.73
N ILE A 100 -15.12 6.33 -4.12
CA ILE A 100 -13.98 5.85 -3.32
C ILE A 100 -13.89 6.63 -2.00
N ARG A 101 -13.93 7.98 -2.04
CA ARG A 101 -13.90 8.82 -0.82
C ARG A 101 -15.07 8.56 0.09
N LYS A 102 -16.29 8.43 -0.46
CA LYS A 102 -17.49 8.11 0.31
C LYS A 102 -17.36 6.76 1.00
N ALA A 103 -16.90 5.73 0.29
CA ALA A 103 -16.69 4.40 0.84
C ALA A 103 -15.67 4.42 1.99
N ILE A 104 -14.49 5.03 1.79
CA ILE A 104 -13.48 5.15 2.86
C ILE A 104 -14.00 5.98 4.04
N GLY A 105 -14.75 7.06 3.79
CA GLY A 105 -15.35 7.87 4.86
C GLY A 105 -16.33 7.09 5.75
N SER A 106 -17.03 6.09 5.20
CA SER A 106 -17.97 5.21 5.94
C SER A 106 -17.31 3.94 6.51
N SER A 107 -16.02 3.71 6.26
CA SER A 107 -15.31 2.53 6.76
C SER A 107 -15.04 2.59 8.27
N SER A 108 -14.53 1.51 8.83
CA SER A 108 -14.11 1.44 10.23
C SER A 108 -12.98 2.44 10.54
N SER A 109 -12.85 2.82 11.83
CA SER A 109 -11.76 3.70 12.28
C SER A 109 -10.38 3.11 11.98
N LEU A 110 -10.24 1.79 12.11
CA LEU A 110 -9.01 1.07 11.76
C LEU A 110 -8.67 1.22 10.27
N THR A 111 -9.64 0.98 9.39
CA THR A 111 -9.45 1.14 7.94
C THR A 111 -9.07 2.57 7.58
N ARG A 112 -9.74 3.58 8.13
CA ARG A 112 -9.38 4.99 7.90
C ARG A 112 -7.97 5.31 8.40
N GLY A 113 -7.58 4.75 9.55
CA GLY A 113 -6.20 4.88 10.08
C GLY A 113 -5.17 4.31 9.11
N ILE A 114 -5.39 3.08 8.60
CA ILE A 114 -4.51 2.42 7.64
C ILE A 114 -4.43 3.22 6.32
N VAL A 115 -5.56 3.70 5.82
CA VAL A 115 -5.61 4.54 4.61
C VAL A 115 -4.78 5.81 4.82
N LYS A 116 -5.00 6.54 5.90
CA LYS A 116 -4.26 7.77 6.23
C LYS A 116 -2.76 7.52 6.29
N TYR A 117 -2.34 6.53 7.07
CA TYR A 117 -0.94 6.15 7.20
C TYR A 117 -0.30 5.80 5.85
N THR A 118 -1.00 5.01 5.02
CA THR A 118 -0.50 4.63 3.69
C THR A 118 -0.35 5.84 2.78
N LEU A 119 -1.32 6.76 2.79
CA LEU A 119 -1.27 8.01 2.02
C LEU A 119 -0.12 8.92 2.48
N ASP A 120 0.11 9.05 3.78
CA ASP A 120 1.22 9.85 4.31
C ASP A 120 2.58 9.31 3.84
N ARG A 121 2.74 8.00 3.78
CA ARG A 121 3.94 7.34 3.22
C ARG A 121 4.07 7.55 1.71
N ILE A 122 2.97 7.47 0.96
CA ILE A 122 2.98 7.71 -0.49
C ILE A 122 3.44 9.15 -0.77
N PHE A 123 2.85 10.12 -0.10
CA PHE A 123 3.10 11.54 -0.37
C PHE A 123 4.27 12.14 0.42
N GLN A 124 4.98 11.34 1.22
CA GLN A 124 6.12 11.78 2.05
C GLN A 124 5.77 12.99 2.93
N ASN A 125 4.56 13.04 3.44
CA ASN A 125 4.10 14.15 4.29
C ASN A 125 4.80 14.20 5.66
N ASN A 126 5.75 13.29 5.91
CA ASN A 126 6.41 13.07 7.20
C ASN A 126 7.57 14.02 7.46
N LYS A 127 7.36 15.33 7.46
CA LYS A 127 8.38 16.22 8.00
C LYS A 127 8.19 16.54 9.49
N SER A 128 7.57 15.69 10.32
CA SER A 128 7.57 15.84 11.79
C SER A 128 6.30 15.42 12.53
N LYS A 129 5.47 14.53 12.02
CA LYS A 129 4.35 14.01 12.81
C LYS A 129 4.39 12.50 12.84
N THR A 130 4.54 11.93 14.02
CA THR A 130 4.27 10.53 14.33
C THR A 130 2.81 10.25 13.96
N TYR A 131 2.59 9.50 12.90
CA TYR A 131 1.24 9.09 12.50
C TYR A 131 0.98 7.71 13.08
N HIS A 132 0.14 7.68 14.10
CA HIS A 132 -0.35 6.42 14.64
C HIS A 132 -1.29 5.79 13.61
N LEU A 133 -0.93 4.63 13.08
CA LEU A 133 -1.80 3.84 12.21
C LEU A 133 -3.08 3.45 12.95
N ILE A 134 -2.95 3.22 14.23
CA ILE A 134 -4.04 2.92 15.15
C ILE A 134 -4.00 4.03 16.19
N ASP A 135 -5.14 4.68 16.39
CA ASP A 135 -5.31 5.65 17.47
C ASP A 135 -4.88 5.00 18.80
N ASN A 136 -4.03 5.68 19.57
CA ASN A 136 -3.59 5.20 20.89
C ASN A 136 -4.78 4.79 21.76
N GLY A 137 -5.93 5.46 21.61
CA GLY A 137 -7.17 5.09 22.28
C GLY A 137 -7.75 3.74 21.83
N PHE A 138 -7.48 3.29 20.61
CA PHE A 138 -7.91 1.97 20.15
C PHE A 138 -6.99 0.87 20.69
N LEU A 139 -5.67 1.08 20.65
CA LEU A 139 -4.69 0.13 21.20
C LEU A 139 -4.86 -0.03 22.70
N SER A 140 -5.00 1.08 23.44
CA SER A 140 -5.17 1.04 24.90
C SER A 140 -6.45 0.36 25.35
N LYS A 141 -7.52 0.44 24.57
CA LYS A 141 -8.79 -0.28 24.85
C LYS A 141 -8.73 -1.78 24.56
N GLN A 142 -7.68 -2.26 23.90
CA GLN A 142 -7.53 -3.65 23.46
C GLN A 142 -6.14 -4.23 23.81
N GLN A 143 -5.48 -3.69 24.82
CA GLN A 143 -4.12 -4.13 25.24
C GLN A 143 -4.04 -5.64 25.47
N ASP A 144 -5.07 -6.25 26.04
CA ASP A 144 -5.12 -7.70 26.26
C ASP A 144 -5.12 -8.54 24.98
N ARG A 145 -5.44 -7.94 23.84
CA ARG A 145 -5.46 -8.63 22.52
C ARG A 145 -4.17 -8.49 21.74
N PHE A 146 -3.31 -7.54 22.12
CA PHE A 146 -2.09 -7.22 21.39
C PHE A 146 -0.88 -7.36 22.30
N PRO A 147 -0.27 -8.54 22.37
CA PRO A 147 0.89 -8.78 23.24
C PRO A 147 2.04 -7.86 22.84
N ILE A 148 2.75 -7.39 23.88
CA ILE A 148 4.01 -6.65 23.72
C ILE A 148 5.15 -7.67 23.72
N LYS A 149 6.11 -7.45 22.83
CA LYS A 149 7.34 -8.24 22.76
C LYS A 149 8.55 -7.32 22.72
N ASP A 150 9.50 -7.60 23.61
CA ASP A 150 10.77 -6.89 23.69
C ASP A 150 11.83 -7.55 22.82
N TYR A 151 12.67 -6.71 22.23
CA TYR A 151 13.79 -7.07 21.38
C TYR A 151 15.04 -6.33 21.83
N GLN A 152 16.21 -6.98 21.70
CA GLN A 152 17.51 -6.38 21.94
C GLN A 152 18.07 -5.79 20.65
N ASP A 153 19.15 -5.02 20.77
CA ASP A 153 19.84 -4.47 19.60
C ASP A 153 20.25 -5.55 18.61
N GLY A 154 19.92 -5.36 17.35
CA GLY A 154 20.22 -6.29 16.25
C GLY A 154 19.26 -7.48 16.12
N ASP A 155 18.34 -7.68 17.07
CA ASP A 155 17.38 -8.78 16.99
C ASP A 155 16.53 -8.70 15.72
N THR A 156 16.35 -9.86 15.06
CA THR A 156 15.49 -9.96 13.89
C THR A 156 14.02 -10.11 14.30
N ILE A 157 13.20 -9.14 13.91
CA ILE A 157 11.76 -9.12 14.16
C ILE A 157 11.03 -10.03 13.16
N PHE A 158 11.37 -9.90 11.87
CA PHE A 158 10.98 -10.82 10.81
C PHE A 158 12.00 -10.80 9.66
N MET A 159 12.04 -11.88 8.90
CA MET A 159 12.95 -12.03 7.76
C MET A 159 12.21 -11.83 6.44
N ARG A 160 12.95 -11.37 5.42
CA ARG A 160 12.53 -11.40 4.02
C ARG A 160 12.05 -12.80 3.64
N ASN A 161 11.05 -12.88 2.77
CA ASN A 161 10.36 -14.09 2.31
C ASN A 161 9.56 -14.85 3.38
N GLN A 162 9.54 -14.39 4.63
CA GLN A 162 8.69 -14.95 5.67
C GLN A 162 7.21 -14.62 5.40
N LYS A 163 6.31 -15.56 5.70
CA LYS A 163 4.86 -15.28 5.71
C LYS A 163 4.52 -14.33 6.86
N PRO A 164 3.74 -13.27 6.62
CA PRO A 164 3.38 -12.33 7.68
C PRO A 164 2.38 -12.99 8.67
N LYS A 165 2.71 -12.92 9.96
CA LYS A 165 1.83 -13.34 11.06
C LYS A 165 1.29 -12.14 11.84
N PHE A 166 2.05 -11.07 11.88
CA PHE A 166 1.76 -9.88 12.65
C PHE A 166 2.03 -8.63 11.80
N PHE A 167 1.40 -7.59 12.18
CA PHE A 167 1.75 -6.21 11.92
C PHE A 167 2.21 -5.61 13.24
N PHE A 168 3.07 -4.62 13.24
CA PHE A 168 3.77 -4.14 14.41
C PHE A 168 3.54 -2.66 14.64
N TYR A 169 3.37 -2.29 15.90
CA TYR A 169 3.41 -0.92 16.39
C TYR A 169 4.62 -0.77 17.31
N VAL A 170 5.41 0.27 17.11
CA VAL A 170 6.59 0.56 17.94
C VAL A 170 6.12 1.29 19.20
N GLU A 171 6.05 0.55 20.31
CA GLU A 171 5.69 1.11 21.61
C GLU A 171 6.84 1.98 22.14
N SER A 172 8.09 1.49 22.02
CA SER A 172 9.29 2.23 22.30
C SER A 172 10.49 1.66 21.56
N GLY A 173 11.48 2.51 21.25
CA GLY A 173 12.71 2.12 20.57
C GLY A 173 12.68 2.38 19.07
N LYS A 174 13.40 1.60 18.30
CA LYS A 174 13.59 1.83 16.88
C LYS A 174 13.70 0.54 16.09
N VAL A 175 13.20 0.55 14.86
CA VAL A 175 13.27 -0.59 13.93
C VAL A 175 13.78 -0.13 12.57
N ASP A 176 14.77 -0.82 12.04
CA ASP A 176 15.23 -0.67 10.67
C ASP A 176 14.66 -1.77 9.77
N LEU A 177 14.13 -1.36 8.61
CA LEU A 177 13.90 -2.27 7.50
C LEU A 177 15.15 -2.30 6.63
N VAL A 178 15.67 -3.49 6.41
CA VAL A 178 16.90 -3.67 5.64
C VAL A 178 16.66 -4.44 4.34
N SER A 179 17.36 -4.04 3.28
CA SER A 179 17.35 -4.70 1.98
C SER A 179 18.07 -6.05 2.03
N LYS A 180 18.09 -6.74 0.88
CA LYS A 180 18.90 -7.96 0.71
C LYS A 180 20.40 -7.70 0.89
N GLU A 181 20.85 -6.51 0.54
CA GLU A 181 22.24 -6.05 0.64
C GLU A 181 22.56 -5.43 2.00
N GLU A 182 21.74 -5.70 3.04
CA GLU A 182 21.88 -5.17 4.40
C GLU A 182 21.87 -3.63 4.51
N LYS A 183 21.31 -2.94 3.52
CA LYS A 183 21.14 -1.48 3.56
C LYS A 183 19.82 -1.12 4.23
N THR A 184 19.85 -0.14 5.14
CA THR A 184 18.64 0.42 5.74
C THR A 184 17.83 1.15 4.66
N ILE A 185 16.58 0.70 4.46
CA ILE A 185 15.62 1.26 3.50
C ILE A 185 14.70 2.27 4.20
N ALA A 186 14.30 1.95 5.43
CA ALA A 186 13.42 2.78 6.25
C ALA A 186 13.67 2.52 7.73
N THR A 187 13.48 3.55 8.55
CA THR A 187 13.54 3.48 10.01
C THR A 187 12.21 3.88 10.60
N PHE A 188 11.74 3.12 11.57
CA PHE A 188 10.52 3.35 12.35
C PHE A 188 10.89 3.66 13.79
N ASN A 189 10.27 4.66 14.37
CA ASN A 189 10.50 5.14 15.74
C ASN A 189 9.25 4.92 16.59
N ASP A 190 9.30 5.32 17.85
CA ASP A 190 8.17 5.29 18.78
C ASP A 190 6.90 5.83 18.12
N GLY A 191 5.81 5.09 18.22
CA GLY A 191 4.52 5.44 17.63
C GLY A 191 4.34 5.08 16.16
N ASP A 192 5.39 4.68 15.46
CA ASP A 192 5.28 4.23 14.08
C ASP A 192 4.74 2.80 13.99
N SER A 193 4.23 2.46 12.82
CA SER A 193 3.75 1.11 12.52
C SER A 193 4.38 0.57 11.24
N PHE A 194 4.56 -0.75 11.16
CA PHE A 194 5.17 -1.38 9.98
C PHE A 194 4.72 -2.83 9.80
N GLY A 195 4.96 -3.37 8.60
CA GLY A 195 4.67 -4.76 8.28
C GLY A 195 3.25 -5.01 7.75
N GLU A 196 2.47 -3.97 7.51
CA GLU A 196 1.09 -3.99 7.02
C GLU A 196 0.98 -4.49 5.57
N MET A 197 1.94 -4.12 4.72
CA MET A 197 1.88 -4.35 3.26
C MET A 197 1.70 -5.82 2.91
N ALA A 198 2.51 -6.69 3.51
CA ALA A 198 2.49 -8.12 3.23
C ALA A 198 1.18 -8.80 3.68
N LEU A 199 0.54 -8.27 4.73
CA LEU A 199 -0.75 -8.77 5.22
C LEU A 199 -1.88 -8.45 4.22
N PHE A 200 -2.00 -7.20 3.81
CA PHE A 200 -3.09 -6.76 2.94
C PHE A 200 -2.96 -7.26 1.51
N THR A 201 -1.74 -7.45 1.02
CA THR A 201 -1.48 -7.97 -0.33
C THR A 201 -1.37 -9.49 -0.38
N ASN A 202 -1.49 -10.16 0.77
CA ASN A 202 -1.34 -11.61 0.90
C ASN A 202 -0.02 -12.11 0.26
N THR A 203 1.07 -11.40 0.54
CA THR A 203 2.41 -11.70 0.02
C THR A 203 3.37 -12.01 1.17
N VAL A 204 4.55 -12.52 0.84
CA VAL A 204 5.65 -12.65 1.81
C VAL A 204 6.30 -11.30 2.11
N ARG A 205 7.05 -11.22 3.21
CA ARG A 205 7.86 -10.04 3.57
C ARG A 205 8.83 -9.70 2.43
N SER A 206 8.85 -8.47 1.99
CA SER A 206 9.78 -7.99 0.94
C SER A 206 11.16 -7.65 1.48
N VAL A 207 11.26 -7.39 2.78
CA VAL A 207 12.46 -6.94 3.50
C VAL A 207 12.61 -7.65 4.83
N THR A 208 13.77 -7.51 5.49
CA THR A 208 14.01 -7.94 6.87
C THR A 208 13.81 -6.74 7.81
N ALA A 209 13.25 -6.96 9.00
CA ALA A 209 13.13 -5.94 10.05
C ALA A 209 14.04 -6.31 11.22
N LYS A 210 14.85 -5.35 11.70
CA LYS A 210 15.79 -5.50 12.81
C LYS A 210 15.54 -4.42 13.87
N ALA A 211 15.62 -4.78 15.13
CA ALA A 211 15.59 -3.83 16.24
C ALA A 211 16.89 -3.03 16.28
N VAL A 212 16.80 -1.73 16.62
CA VAL A 212 17.94 -0.83 16.85
C VAL A 212 17.86 -0.34 18.29
N GLY A 213 18.78 -0.81 19.11
CA GLY A 213 18.72 -0.65 20.56
C GLY A 213 17.59 -1.50 21.17
N LYS A 214 17.34 -1.29 22.46
CA LYS A 214 16.20 -1.92 23.14
C LYS A 214 14.90 -1.41 22.55
N THR A 215 14.05 -2.32 22.08
CA THR A 215 12.83 -2.00 21.33
C THR A 215 11.66 -2.85 21.81
N SER A 216 10.53 -2.21 22.12
CA SER A 216 9.29 -2.89 22.51
C SER A 216 8.25 -2.71 21.40
N LEU A 217 7.70 -3.83 20.93
CA LEU A 217 6.71 -3.85 19.85
C LEU A 217 5.40 -4.45 20.34
N GLN A 218 4.31 -3.80 20.02
CA GLN A 218 2.97 -4.36 20.14
C GLN A 218 2.63 -5.15 18.86
N LEU A 219 2.18 -6.39 19.01
CA LEU A 219 1.94 -7.33 17.92
C LEU A 219 0.43 -7.41 17.61
N VAL A 220 0.05 -6.99 16.42
CA VAL A 220 -1.34 -7.10 15.92
C VAL A 220 -1.42 -8.31 14.99
N SER A 221 -2.20 -9.32 15.35
CA SER A 221 -2.24 -10.56 14.57
C SER A 221 -2.87 -10.38 13.19
N ALA A 222 -2.41 -11.19 12.24
CA ALA A 222 -2.96 -11.23 10.88
C ALA A 222 -4.45 -11.62 10.89
N GLU A 223 -4.85 -12.52 11.79
CA GLU A 223 -6.24 -12.95 11.95
C GLU A 223 -7.13 -11.76 12.37
N PHE A 224 -6.69 -10.99 13.37
CA PHE A 224 -7.44 -9.80 13.82
C PHE A 224 -7.66 -8.79 12.67
N ILE A 225 -6.60 -8.50 11.92
CA ILE A 225 -6.69 -7.61 10.76
C ILE A 225 -7.61 -8.18 9.68
N LYS A 226 -7.51 -9.49 9.44
CA LYS A 226 -8.34 -10.19 8.47
C LYS A 226 -9.82 -10.11 8.86
N ASP A 227 -10.16 -10.41 10.09
CA ASP A 227 -11.54 -10.37 10.59
C ASP A 227 -12.15 -8.98 10.44
N PHE A 228 -11.36 -7.94 10.77
CA PHE A 228 -11.79 -6.55 10.57
C PHE A 228 -11.99 -6.22 9.10
N PHE A 229 -11.05 -6.63 8.26
CA PHE A 229 -11.07 -6.35 6.84
C PHE A 229 -12.14 -7.15 6.10
N ASP A 230 -12.41 -8.40 6.50
CA ASP A 230 -13.41 -9.25 5.86
C ASP A 230 -14.84 -8.71 6.02
N ASN A 231 -15.09 -7.89 7.01
CA ASN A 231 -16.38 -7.21 7.25
C ASN A 231 -16.55 -5.88 6.48
N GLU A 232 -15.50 -5.36 5.86
CA GLU A 232 -15.60 -4.11 5.08
C GLU A 232 -16.26 -4.35 3.70
N ASP A 233 -16.88 -3.29 3.15
CA ASP A 233 -17.44 -3.32 1.79
C ASP A 233 -16.35 -3.65 0.74
N PRO A 234 -16.66 -4.39 -0.33
CA PRO A 234 -15.70 -4.71 -1.39
C PRO A 234 -14.99 -3.50 -1.99
N LEU A 235 -15.64 -2.34 -2.10
CA LEU A 235 -15.04 -1.12 -2.61
C LEU A 235 -13.98 -0.56 -1.64
N ILE A 236 -14.22 -0.68 -0.33
CA ILE A 236 -13.26 -0.28 0.71
C ILE A 236 -12.02 -1.17 0.65
N LYS A 237 -12.21 -2.50 0.65
CA LYS A 237 -11.12 -3.49 0.53
C LYS A 237 -10.26 -3.23 -0.70
N PHE A 238 -10.92 -3.06 -1.83
CA PHE A 238 -10.28 -2.78 -3.11
C PHE A 238 -9.48 -1.47 -3.08
N SER A 239 -10.06 -0.40 -2.52
CA SER A 239 -9.39 0.90 -2.42
C SER A 239 -8.14 0.81 -1.56
N LEU A 240 -8.22 0.12 -0.42
CA LEU A 240 -7.07 -0.09 0.46
C LEU A 240 -5.96 -0.89 -0.23
N VAL A 241 -6.31 -2.01 -0.88
CA VAL A 241 -5.33 -2.81 -1.64
C VAL A 241 -4.69 -1.97 -2.74
N SER A 242 -5.47 -1.13 -3.44
CA SER A 242 -4.97 -0.28 -4.52
C SER A 242 -3.94 0.76 -4.06
N ILE A 243 -4.15 1.41 -2.91
CA ILE A 243 -3.16 2.36 -2.37
C ILE A 243 -1.92 1.65 -1.81
N ILE A 244 -2.07 0.45 -1.25
CA ILE A 244 -0.93 -0.35 -0.78
C ILE A 244 -0.07 -0.82 -1.95
N GLU A 245 -0.67 -1.29 -3.06
CA GLU A 245 0.08 -1.64 -4.27
C GLU A 245 0.79 -0.41 -4.88
N ARG A 246 0.17 0.78 -4.79
CA ARG A 246 0.80 2.04 -5.18
C ARG A 246 2.04 2.35 -4.32
N LEU A 247 1.93 2.20 -2.99
CA LEU A 247 3.06 2.39 -2.06
C LEU A 247 4.19 1.39 -2.36
N LYS A 248 3.85 0.14 -2.63
CA LYS A 248 4.81 -0.91 -2.99
C LYS A 248 5.54 -0.58 -4.28
N ALA A 249 4.84 -0.14 -5.32
CA ALA A 249 5.45 0.30 -6.58
C ALA A 249 6.42 1.47 -6.36
N MET A 250 6.06 2.45 -5.51
CA MET A 250 6.96 3.56 -5.16
C MET A 250 8.19 3.11 -4.39
N ASN A 251 8.06 2.19 -3.44
CA ASN A 251 9.20 1.65 -2.71
C ASN A 251 10.17 0.95 -3.66
N ASN A 252 9.67 0.14 -4.59
CA ASN A 252 10.50 -0.48 -5.63
C ASN A 252 11.24 0.56 -6.49
N LEU A 253 10.57 1.66 -6.85
CA LEU A 253 11.22 2.77 -7.57
C LEU A 253 12.33 3.43 -6.75
N ARG A 254 12.15 3.54 -5.42
CA ARG A 254 13.15 4.11 -4.51
C ARG A 254 14.34 3.18 -4.30
N ASP A 255 14.10 1.88 -4.17
CA ASP A 255 15.17 0.88 -3.98
C ASP A 255 16.09 0.77 -5.21
N LEU A 256 15.59 1.11 -6.40
CA LEU A 256 16.40 1.22 -7.61
C LEU A 256 17.24 2.52 -7.67
N ILE A 257 17.08 3.45 -6.72
CA ILE A 257 17.81 4.74 -6.66
C ILE A 257 19.08 4.64 -5.79
N LYS A 258 19.25 3.57 -5.06
CA LYS A 258 20.43 3.28 -4.24
C LYS A 258 21.21 2.14 -4.84
#